data_7c473117bc9b592794a26d6b69ea3a94
#
_entry.id   7c473117bc9b592794a26d6b69ea3a94
#
_cell.length_a   1.000
_cell.length_b   1.000
_cell.length_c   1.000
_cell.angle_alpha   90.00
_cell.angle_beta   90.00
_cell.angle_gamma   90.00
#
_symmetry.space_group_name_H-M   'P 1'
#
loop_
_entity.id
_entity.type
_entity.pdbx_description
1 polymer ?
#
loop_
_entity_poly.entity_id
_entity_poly.type
_entity_poly.pdbx_seq_one_letter_code
_entity_poly.pdbx_strand_id
1 'polypeptide(L)'
;MKLARATGFTLVEALIAATIFFATIGVVSEAYRASMAASRKAELTARLLTPLPIIVSHIANRLKDERADEWREQAAMQGVRYDARARISRRVAPPRRFDPDSGVIVNSAARFKLYEVTVDLSVAGLTRQFKYEELAWAPLEPER
;
A
#
# COMPACT_ATOMS: atom_id res chain seq x y z
N MET A 1 -7.36 -32.92 -70.46
CA MET A 1 -7.79 -31.89 -69.49
C MET A 1 -8.64 -32.56 -68.42
N LYS A 2 -8.11 -32.69 -67.15
CA LYS A 2 -8.91 -33.16 -65.99
C LYS A 2 -9.66 -31.96 -65.42
N LEU A 3 -10.98 -31.98 -65.54
CA LEU A 3 -11.85 -31.03 -64.88
C LEU A 3 -11.79 -31.32 -63.40
N ALA A 4 -11.22 -30.38 -62.61
CA ALA A 4 -11.28 -30.41 -61.18
C ALA A 4 -12.75 -30.22 -60.75
N ARG A 5 -13.32 -31.25 -60.08
CA ARG A 5 -14.63 -31.14 -59.44
C ARG A 5 -14.54 -30.06 -58.34
N ALA A 6 -15.22 -28.94 -58.56
CA ALA A 6 -15.47 -27.98 -57.47
C ALA A 6 -16.41 -28.66 -56.48
N THR A 7 -15.89 -29.08 -55.36
CA THR A 7 -16.68 -29.54 -54.20
C THR A 7 -17.39 -28.30 -53.61
N GLY A 8 -18.71 -28.22 -53.75
CA GLY A 8 -19.51 -27.18 -53.17
C GLY A 8 -19.44 -27.25 -51.61
N PHE A 9 -19.42 -26.11 -50.97
CA PHE A 9 -19.46 -25.96 -49.52
C PHE A 9 -20.76 -26.55 -48.97
N THR A 10 -20.70 -27.47 -48.00
CA THR A 10 -21.89 -28.11 -47.44
C THR A 10 -22.50 -27.22 -46.40
N LEU A 11 -23.84 -27.26 -46.22
CA LEU A 11 -24.56 -26.47 -45.18
C LEU A 11 -24.05 -26.82 -43.80
N VAL A 12 -23.66 -28.06 -43.56
CA VAL A 12 -23.08 -28.51 -42.28
C VAL A 12 -21.73 -27.86 -42.01
N GLU A 13 -20.87 -27.71 -43.00
CA GLU A 13 -19.56 -27.08 -42.88
C GLU A 13 -19.70 -25.60 -42.58
N ALA A 14 -20.67 -24.89 -43.18
CA ALA A 14 -21.00 -23.53 -42.86
C ALA A 14 -21.51 -23.36 -41.41
N LEU A 15 -22.32 -24.33 -40.95
CA LEU A 15 -22.87 -24.29 -39.57
C LEU A 15 -21.77 -24.53 -38.52
N ILE A 16 -20.86 -25.47 -38.78
CA ILE A 16 -19.70 -25.72 -37.92
C ILE A 16 -18.78 -24.50 -37.89
N ALA A 17 -18.47 -23.91 -39.01
CA ALA A 17 -17.64 -22.72 -39.10
C ALA A 17 -18.25 -21.52 -38.33
N ALA A 18 -19.56 -21.31 -38.48
CA ALA A 18 -20.29 -20.27 -37.72
C ALA A 18 -20.24 -20.53 -36.23
N THR A 19 -20.43 -21.75 -35.79
CA THR A 19 -20.38 -22.12 -34.37
C THR A 19 -19.02 -21.86 -33.77
N ILE A 20 -17.93 -22.25 -34.45
CA ILE A 20 -16.57 -22.00 -34.00
C ILE A 20 -16.30 -20.49 -33.97
N PHE A 21 -16.76 -19.75 -34.99
CA PHE A 21 -16.58 -18.31 -35.07
C PHE A 21 -17.26 -17.58 -33.88
N PHE A 22 -18.51 -17.89 -33.61
CA PHE A 22 -19.23 -17.27 -32.45
C PHE A 22 -18.63 -17.69 -31.11
N ALA A 23 -18.19 -18.94 -30.95
CA ALA A 23 -17.50 -19.37 -29.74
C ALA A 23 -16.20 -18.59 -29.53
N THR A 24 -15.42 -18.37 -30.59
CA THR A 24 -14.18 -17.61 -30.57
C THR A 24 -14.44 -16.14 -30.16
N ILE A 25 -15.45 -15.51 -30.75
CA ILE A 25 -15.86 -14.12 -30.35
C ILE A 25 -16.25 -14.08 -28.88
N GLY A 26 -16.99 -15.06 -28.37
CA GLY A 26 -17.36 -15.16 -26.97
C GLY A 26 -16.15 -15.19 -26.04
N VAL A 27 -15.18 -16.05 -26.33
CA VAL A 27 -13.93 -16.18 -25.54
C VAL A 27 -13.10 -14.91 -25.59
N VAL A 28 -12.94 -14.29 -26.75
CA VAL A 28 -12.19 -13.03 -26.91
C VAL A 28 -12.88 -11.89 -26.15
N SER A 29 -14.21 -11.81 -26.23
CA SER A 29 -14.97 -10.79 -25.51
C SER A 29 -14.83 -10.92 -24.00
N GLU A 30 -14.85 -12.13 -23.46
CA GLU A 30 -14.66 -12.40 -22.04
C GLU A 30 -13.23 -12.08 -21.58
N ALA A 31 -12.23 -12.47 -22.36
CA ALA A 31 -10.83 -12.14 -22.10
C ALA A 31 -10.61 -10.61 -22.08
N TYR A 32 -11.25 -9.88 -23.00
CA TYR A 32 -11.19 -8.42 -23.03
C TYR A 32 -11.81 -7.79 -21.78
N ARG A 33 -13.00 -8.25 -21.37
CA ARG A 33 -13.67 -7.79 -20.15
C ARG A 33 -12.82 -8.03 -18.91
N ALA A 34 -12.24 -9.22 -18.77
CA ALA A 34 -11.34 -9.57 -17.67
C ALA A 34 -10.10 -8.67 -17.63
N SER A 35 -9.49 -8.42 -18.80
CA SER A 35 -8.34 -7.52 -18.94
C SER A 35 -8.67 -6.09 -18.51
N MET A 36 -9.82 -5.55 -18.94
CA MET A 36 -10.27 -4.21 -18.55
C MET A 36 -10.56 -4.11 -17.04
N ALA A 37 -11.15 -5.14 -16.45
CA ALA A 37 -11.40 -5.20 -15.00
C ALA A 37 -10.07 -5.23 -14.21
N ALA A 38 -9.10 -6.02 -14.66
CA ALA A 38 -7.77 -6.10 -14.07
C ALA A 38 -7.02 -4.74 -14.16
N SER A 39 -7.07 -4.07 -15.31
CA SER A 39 -6.48 -2.76 -15.53
C SER A 39 -7.06 -1.70 -14.60
N ARG A 40 -8.38 -1.64 -14.45
CA ARG A 40 -9.05 -0.73 -13.52
C ARG A 40 -8.64 -0.98 -12.07
N LYS A 41 -8.56 -2.25 -11.67
CA LYS A 41 -8.10 -2.62 -10.31
C LYS A 41 -6.64 -2.23 -10.09
N ALA A 42 -5.77 -2.42 -11.06
CA ALA A 42 -4.37 -2.02 -11.00
C ALA A 42 -4.24 -0.49 -10.88
N GLU A 43 -5.00 0.27 -11.66
CA GLU A 43 -5.01 1.73 -11.59
C GLU A 43 -5.46 2.23 -10.20
N LEU A 44 -6.56 1.71 -9.66
CA LEU A 44 -7.03 2.08 -8.33
C LEU A 44 -6.00 1.73 -7.25
N THR A 45 -5.34 0.59 -7.37
CA THR A 45 -4.27 0.19 -6.45
C THR A 45 -3.06 1.12 -6.55
N ALA A 46 -2.65 1.50 -7.75
CA ALA A 46 -1.57 2.44 -7.96
C ALA A 46 -1.91 3.82 -7.36
N ARG A 47 -3.10 4.35 -7.63
CA ARG A 47 -3.58 5.62 -7.05
C ARG A 47 -3.59 5.59 -5.52
N LEU A 48 -3.98 4.47 -4.92
CA LEU A 48 -4.02 4.31 -3.46
C LEU A 48 -2.61 4.28 -2.86
N LEU A 49 -1.64 3.66 -3.55
CA LEU A 49 -0.27 3.49 -3.04
C LEU A 49 0.65 4.69 -3.32
N THR A 50 0.36 5.50 -4.33
CA THR A 50 1.18 6.64 -4.71
C THR A 50 1.45 7.61 -3.55
N PRO A 51 0.48 8.04 -2.72
CA PRO A 51 0.73 8.95 -1.61
C PRO A 51 1.30 8.27 -0.36
N LEU A 52 1.37 6.93 -0.30
CA LEU A 52 1.79 6.19 0.90
C LEU A 52 3.15 6.64 1.46
N PRO A 53 4.23 6.83 0.68
CA PRO A 53 5.51 7.29 1.22
C PRO A 53 5.42 8.68 1.86
N ILE A 54 4.60 9.57 1.29
CA ILE A 54 4.40 10.92 1.82
C ILE A 54 3.61 10.87 3.12
N ILE A 55 2.56 10.04 3.18
CA ILE A 55 1.76 9.82 4.39
C ILE A 55 2.63 9.25 5.51
N VAL A 56 3.46 8.24 5.22
CA VAL A 56 4.38 7.63 6.19
C VAL A 56 5.37 8.68 6.71
N SER A 57 5.97 9.49 5.84
CA SER A 57 6.89 10.56 6.24
C SER A 57 6.20 11.63 7.10
N HIS A 58 4.95 11.98 6.78
CA HIS A 58 4.15 12.91 7.56
C HIS A 58 3.91 12.35 8.97
N ILE A 59 3.46 11.10 9.08
CA ILE A 59 3.23 10.41 10.36
C ILE A 59 4.52 10.34 11.17
N ALA A 60 5.65 9.94 10.56
CA ALA A 60 6.95 9.87 11.22
C ALA A 60 7.36 11.22 11.83
N ASN A 61 7.14 12.33 11.11
CA ASN A 61 7.43 13.66 11.63
C ASN A 61 6.50 14.05 12.79
N ARG A 62 5.22 13.72 12.70
CA ARG A 62 4.27 13.97 13.79
C ARG A 62 4.63 13.21 15.05
N LEU A 63 5.00 11.93 14.93
CA LEU A 63 5.35 11.09 16.08
C LEU A 63 6.63 11.54 16.82
N LYS A 64 7.54 12.30 16.17
CA LYS A 64 8.72 12.87 16.82
C LYS A 64 8.35 13.90 17.88
N ASP A 65 7.33 14.71 17.60
CA ASP A 65 6.88 15.77 18.49
C ASP A 65 5.78 15.30 19.47
N GLU A 66 5.28 14.06 19.29
CA GLU A 66 4.18 13.54 20.07
C GLU A 66 4.63 13.04 21.44
N ARG A 67 3.94 13.51 22.49
CA ARG A 67 4.20 13.11 23.88
C ARG A 67 3.26 12.00 24.36
N ALA A 68 2.09 11.85 23.72
CA ALA A 68 1.10 10.84 24.07
C ALA A 68 1.55 9.43 23.70
N ASP A 69 1.03 8.44 24.43
CA ASP A 69 1.32 7.02 24.19
C ASP A 69 0.51 6.45 23.04
N GLU A 70 -0.58 7.09 22.71
CA GLU A 70 -1.45 6.77 21.59
C GLU A 70 -1.71 8.03 20.77
N TRP A 71 -1.65 7.90 19.47
CA TRP A 71 -1.90 8.99 18.53
C TRP A 71 -2.81 8.52 17.41
N ARG A 72 -3.68 9.40 16.95
CA ARG A 72 -4.58 9.14 15.83
C ARG A 72 -4.75 10.40 14.97
N GLU A 73 -4.75 10.20 13.67
CA GLU A 73 -5.02 11.25 12.69
C GLU A 73 -5.86 10.71 11.54
N GLN A 74 -6.84 11.50 11.13
CA GLN A 74 -7.64 11.25 9.93
C GLN A 74 -7.48 12.45 9.01
N ALA A 75 -7.00 12.21 7.79
CA ALA A 75 -6.83 13.26 6.81
C ALA A 75 -6.98 12.70 5.38
N ALA A 76 -6.80 13.58 4.38
CA ALA A 76 -6.76 13.20 2.99
C ALA A 76 -5.53 13.81 2.33
N MET A 77 -4.84 13.01 1.51
CA MET A 77 -3.65 13.42 0.78
C MET A 77 -3.73 12.92 -0.65
N GLN A 78 -3.59 13.81 -1.63
CA GLN A 78 -3.70 13.49 -3.07
C GLN A 78 -4.96 12.70 -3.45
N GLY A 79 -6.10 13.03 -2.80
CA GLY A 79 -7.38 12.36 -3.07
C GLY A 79 -7.57 10.99 -2.40
N VAL A 80 -6.57 10.52 -1.64
CA VAL A 80 -6.66 9.31 -0.81
C VAL A 80 -6.93 9.72 0.64
N ARG A 81 -7.97 9.17 1.25
CA ARG A 81 -8.23 9.34 2.69
C ARG A 81 -7.42 8.32 3.46
N TYR A 82 -6.88 8.74 4.61
CA TYR A 82 -6.19 7.85 5.53
C TYR A 82 -6.67 8.05 6.97
N ASP A 83 -6.70 6.94 7.72
CA ASP A 83 -6.88 6.88 9.19
C ASP A 83 -5.62 6.21 9.74
N ALA A 84 -4.79 7.00 10.40
CA ALA A 84 -3.55 6.54 10.99
C ALA A 84 -3.71 6.45 12.51
N ARG A 85 -3.23 5.36 13.09
CA ARG A 85 -3.21 5.10 14.52
C ARG A 85 -1.82 4.62 14.89
N ALA A 86 -1.24 5.23 15.91
CA ALA A 86 0.04 4.83 16.45
C ALA A 86 -0.08 4.57 17.94
N ARG A 87 0.57 3.51 18.40
CA ARG A 87 0.64 3.13 19.81
C ARG A 87 2.06 2.76 20.18
N ILE A 88 2.54 3.22 21.34
CA ILE A 88 3.86 2.83 21.83
C ILE A 88 3.87 1.33 22.11
N SER A 89 4.77 0.60 21.45
CA SER A 89 5.07 -0.81 21.72
C SER A 89 6.23 -0.96 22.69
N ARG A 90 7.23 -0.06 22.64
CA ARG A 90 8.41 -0.11 23.50
C ARG A 90 9.00 1.27 23.74
N ARG A 91 9.51 1.49 24.95
CA ARG A 91 10.36 2.62 25.32
C ARG A 91 11.75 2.12 25.67
N VAL A 92 12.77 2.77 25.13
CA VAL A 92 14.17 2.39 25.35
C VAL A 92 14.97 3.60 25.78
N ALA A 93 15.76 3.39 26.83
CA ALA A 93 16.76 4.36 27.24
C ALA A 93 18.03 4.19 26.38
N PRO A 94 18.78 5.27 26.13
CA PRO A 94 20.11 5.16 25.54
C PRO A 94 21.02 4.27 26.40
N PRO A 95 22.05 3.67 25.82
CA PRO A 95 23.05 2.92 26.59
C PRO A 95 23.68 3.85 27.64
N ARG A 96 24.07 3.27 28.76
CA ARG A 96 24.77 3.99 29.83
C ARG A 96 26.03 4.65 29.28
N ARG A 97 26.21 5.92 29.60
CA ARG A 97 27.39 6.68 29.17
C ARG A 97 28.26 6.98 30.37
N PHE A 98 29.57 6.75 30.23
CA PHE A 98 30.54 7.24 31.19
C PHE A 98 30.77 8.74 30.96
N ASP A 99 30.60 9.52 32.00
CA ASP A 99 30.91 10.95 31.97
C ASP A 99 32.35 11.16 32.49
N PRO A 100 33.28 11.58 31.65
CA PRO A 100 34.67 11.74 32.03
C PRO A 100 34.91 12.89 33.02
N ASP A 101 34.01 13.88 33.05
CA ASP A 101 34.17 15.06 33.91
C ASP A 101 33.74 14.78 35.35
N SER A 102 32.71 13.98 35.54
CA SER A 102 32.26 13.56 36.87
C SER A 102 32.76 12.19 37.32
N GLY A 103 33.36 11.39 36.41
CA GLY A 103 33.83 10.03 36.70
C GLY A 103 32.72 9.03 36.97
N VAL A 104 31.46 9.35 36.70
CA VAL A 104 30.27 8.54 37.02
C VAL A 104 29.60 8.02 35.76
N ILE A 105 28.98 6.84 35.88
CA ILE A 105 28.11 6.30 34.82
C ILE A 105 26.75 6.98 34.91
N VAL A 106 26.41 7.78 33.92
CA VAL A 106 25.12 8.48 33.81
C VAL A 106 24.09 7.58 33.12
N ASN A 107 22.93 7.44 33.75
CA ASN A 107 21.76 6.81 33.16
C ASN A 107 20.89 7.89 32.50
N SER A 108 20.70 7.81 31.20
CA SER A 108 19.78 8.71 30.49
C SER A 108 18.34 8.21 30.59
N ALA A 109 17.39 9.14 30.66
CA ALA A 109 15.96 8.78 30.57
C ALA A 109 15.61 8.09 29.26
N ALA A 110 14.54 7.27 29.27
CA ALA A 110 14.05 6.61 28.06
C ALA A 110 13.51 7.67 27.09
N ARG A 111 14.24 7.91 26.01
CA ARG A 111 13.90 8.91 24.98
C ARG A 111 13.55 8.29 23.62
N PHE A 112 13.84 7.01 23.42
CA PHE A 112 13.45 6.30 22.21
C PHE A 112 12.10 5.64 22.44
N LYS A 113 11.16 5.92 21.55
CA LYS A 113 9.82 5.34 21.53
C LYS A 113 9.67 4.55 20.23
N LEU A 114 9.34 3.28 20.32
CA LEU A 114 8.96 2.48 19.18
C LEU A 114 7.44 2.46 19.12
N TYR A 115 6.88 2.96 18.03
CA TYR A 115 5.45 2.96 17.77
C TYR A 115 5.08 1.83 16.81
N GLU A 116 4.03 1.11 17.13
CA GLU A 116 3.29 0.30 16.16
C GLU A 116 2.27 1.20 15.47
N VAL A 117 2.42 1.38 14.15
CA VAL A 117 1.59 2.27 13.36
C VAL A 117 0.71 1.44 12.44
N THR A 118 -0.59 1.72 12.47
CA THR A 118 -1.58 1.15 11.54
C THR A 118 -2.17 2.29 10.71
N VAL A 119 -2.12 2.15 9.39
CA VAL A 119 -2.65 3.13 8.44
C VAL A 119 -3.68 2.44 7.53
N ASP A 120 -4.91 2.91 7.59
CA ASP A 120 -5.99 2.49 6.72
C ASP A 120 -6.14 3.52 5.58
N LEU A 121 -5.83 3.14 4.35
CA LEU A 121 -5.98 3.98 3.15
C LEU A 121 -7.26 3.66 2.43
N SER A 122 -7.98 4.66 1.94
CA SER A 122 -9.21 4.48 1.18
C SER A 122 -9.33 5.43 -0.01
N VAL A 123 -9.70 4.89 -1.18
CA VAL A 123 -9.99 5.64 -2.42
C VAL A 123 -11.05 4.90 -3.22
N ALA A 124 -12.09 5.60 -3.67
CA ALA A 124 -13.15 5.06 -4.53
C ALA A 124 -13.72 3.69 -4.09
N GLY A 125 -13.90 3.49 -2.77
CA GLY A 125 -14.41 2.23 -2.21
C GLY A 125 -13.37 1.12 -2.01
N LEU A 126 -12.13 1.30 -2.49
CA LEU A 126 -11.03 0.39 -2.20
C LEU A 126 -10.38 0.82 -0.87
N THR A 127 -10.23 -0.14 0.05
CA THR A 127 -9.53 0.09 1.33
C THR A 127 -8.37 -0.90 1.47
N ARG A 128 -7.25 -0.41 1.99
CA ARG A 128 -6.06 -1.21 2.30
C ARG A 128 -5.48 -0.77 3.64
N GLN A 129 -5.10 -1.73 4.46
CA GLN A 129 -4.44 -1.51 5.74
C GLN A 129 -2.97 -1.84 5.63
N PHE A 130 -2.14 -0.98 6.21
CA PHE A 130 -0.69 -1.15 6.36
C PHE A 130 -0.33 -1.06 7.83
N LYS A 131 0.61 -1.91 8.25
CA LYS A 131 1.18 -1.89 9.59
C LYS A 131 2.69 -1.84 9.48
N TYR A 132 3.31 -0.98 10.29
CA TYR A 132 4.76 -0.86 10.38
C TYR A 132 5.17 -0.35 11.75
N GLU A 133 6.44 -0.44 12.05
CA GLU A 133 7.02 0.13 13.26
C GLU A 133 7.77 1.41 12.93
N GLU A 134 7.58 2.44 13.74
CA GLU A 134 8.24 3.74 13.60
C GLU A 134 9.01 4.08 14.86
N LEU A 135 10.28 4.44 14.70
CA LEU A 135 11.13 4.87 15.79
C LEU A 135 11.12 6.39 15.91
N ALA A 136 10.60 6.89 17.00
CA ALA A 136 10.64 8.29 17.33
C ALA A 136 11.59 8.55 18.53
N TRP A 137 12.25 9.70 18.55
CA TRP A 137 13.10 10.13 19.65
C TRP A 137 12.89 11.60 19.96
N ALA A 138 12.83 11.92 21.24
CA ALA A 138 12.83 13.31 21.68
C ALA A 138 14.24 13.91 21.52
N PRO A 139 14.37 15.15 21.05
CA PRO A 139 15.63 15.88 21.08
C PRO A 139 16.19 15.95 22.50
N LEU A 140 17.51 16.08 22.64
CA LEU A 140 18.11 16.43 23.93
C LEU A 140 17.61 17.84 24.28
N GLU A 141 16.89 17.98 25.38
CA GLU A 141 16.71 19.32 25.95
C GLU A 141 18.10 19.82 26.34
N PRO A 142 18.53 21.03 25.90
CA PRO A 142 19.75 21.60 26.42
C PRO A 142 19.60 21.76 27.92
N GLU A 143 20.50 21.13 28.67
CA GLU A 143 20.59 21.38 30.13
C GLU A 143 20.74 22.88 30.34
N ARG A 144 19.79 23.48 31.09
CA ARG A 144 19.86 24.87 31.51
C ARG A 144 20.71 24.99 32.77
#